data_e9eec7bd2d4722598e8ea46ae88c05e0
#
_entry.id   e9eec7bd2d4722598e8ea46ae88c05e0
#
_cell.length_a   1.000
_cell.length_b   1.000
_cell.length_c   1.000
_cell.angle_alpha   90.00
_cell.angle_beta   90.00
_cell.angle_gamma   90.00
#
_symmetry.space_group_name_H-M   'P 1'
#
loop_
_entity.id
_entity.type
_entity.pdbx_description
1 polymer ?
#
loop_
_entity_poly.entity_id
_entity_poly.type
_entity_poly.pdbx_seq_one_letter_code
_entity_poly.pdbx_strand_id
1 'polypeptide(L)'
;MMRCLLTAALLIFSCLHARAQEGKGVYKNRTFFHLEPYWDSAKVCSNPHKGWFIHYYDNSISNYGDRLAANDSLPDFPGLNDIYLRLAWCYLEPEEGVYNWELMDSVINRWTGWGHTISFRITCKETNGPPYATPAWVEKAGAKGKMMQDGKAWAPDYGDPVFLEKLENFHKAFAARYDGKRWVEYIDIGSIGEWGEGHTAFSGWEDVPVAVVKRHIDMYKRCYKRSVLLISDDFIGQRDADDGADYEIYHYCLQKGIGFRDDSGNVKWYRELGFGPSCIRSPELYSKVYRKIPVVLESDHYSDAVKYGMWKDGAGFEKAIHETHATYIGFHHYPREWLLENKVLAGKLANLSGYWYFPKFAMMPDTFRVHSRRNYLRMTWENHGVAPAYHRYKLSVQLINKQTGRSFRQDLPESDNRTWLPREIVAEQYKIDISKDMDKGKYELLINMRDACGFHNRDIQLPLKKERETVSGWYKLGEVTVN
;
A
#
# COMPACT_ATOMS: atom_id res chain seq x y z
N MET A 1 -16.40 15.25 -25.23
CA MET A 1 -17.84 15.07 -24.98
C MET A 1 -18.12 14.41 -23.63
N MET A 2 -17.38 13.38 -23.22
CA MET A 2 -17.60 12.69 -21.92
C MET A 2 -17.26 13.54 -20.65
N ARG A 3 -16.29 14.45 -20.72
CA ARG A 3 -15.96 15.38 -19.61
C ARG A 3 -17.05 16.42 -19.30
N CYS A 4 -17.78 16.89 -20.31
CA CYS A 4 -18.89 17.85 -20.09
C CYS A 4 -20.12 17.21 -19.42
N LEU A 5 -20.34 15.92 -19.61
CA LEU A 5 -21.44 15.19 -18.97
C LEU A 5 -21.17 14.91 -17.49
N LEU A 6 -19.92 14.67 -17.11
CA LEU A 6 -19.51 14.52 -15.70
C LEU A 6 -19.61 15.84 -14.93
N THR A 7 -19.20 16.97 -15.54
CA THR A 7 -19.30 18.30 -14.93
C THR A 7 -20.75 18.74 -14.74
N ALA A 8 -21.64 18.41 -15.70
CA ALA A 8 -23.06 18.65 -15.58
C ALA A 8 -23.72 17.77 -14.49
N ALA A 9 -23.28 16.53 -14.32
CA ALA A 9 -23.74 15.66 -13.25
C ALA A 9 -23.26 16.14 -11.86
N LEU A 10 -22.04 16.64 -11.74
CA LEU A 10 -21.51 17.24 -10.49
C LEU A 10 -22.20 18.57 -10.14
N LEU A 11 -22.48 19.43 -11.12
CA LEU A 11 -23.25 20.66 -10.92
C LEU A 11 -24.71 20.39 -10.51
N ILE A 12 -25.32 19.37 -11.07
CA ILE A 12 -26.65 18.92 -10.65
C ILE A 12 -26.61 18.39 -9.22
N PHE A 13 -25.58 17.64 -8.83
CA PHE A 13 -25.39 17.12 -7.46
C PHE A 13 -25.10 18.23 -6.43
N SER A 14 -24.28 19.23 -6.74
CA SER A 14 -24.01 20.36 -5.84
C SER A 14 -25.24 21.28 -5.70
N CYS A 15 -26.02 21.51 -6.76
CA CYS A 15 -27.31 22.20 -6.67
C CYS A 15 -28.35 21.38 -5.90
N LEU A 16 -28.24 20.04 -5.90
CA LEU A 16 -29.10 19.16 -5.11
C LEU A 16 -28.82 19.27 -3.59
N HIS A 17 -27.57 19.45 -3.19
CA HIS A 17 -27.18 19.67 -1.78
C HIS A 17 -27.75 20.98 -1.19
N ALA A 18 -27.68 22.06 -1.95
CA ALA A 18 -28.22 23.38 -1.54
C ALA A 18 -29.75 23.40 -1.45
N ARG A 19 -30.46 22.57 -2.23
CA ARG A 19 -31.93 22.50 -2.25
C ARG A 19 -32.53 21.41 -1.37
N ALA A 20 -31.75 20.48 -0.88
CA ALA A 20 -32.26 19.45 0.04
C ALA A 20 -32.59 20.01 1.43
N GLN A 21 -32.13 21.21 1.77
CA GLN A 21 -32.59 21.99 2.96
C GLN A 21 -33.90 22.73 2.71
N GLU A 22 -34.31 22.96 1.46
CA GLU A 22 -35.56 23.65 1.12
C GLU A 22 -36.51 22.73 0.32
N GLY A 23 -37.06 21.77 0.98
CA GLY A 23 -38.26 20.99 0.77
C GLY A 23 -38.95 20.84 -0.58
N LYS A 24 -39.51 19.71 -0.82
CA LYS A 24 -40.77 19.39 -1.49
C LYS A 24 -40.98 19.89 -2.93
N GLY A 25 -40.35 19.25 -3.92
CA GLY A 25 -40.90 19.48 -5.27
C GLY A 25 -40.20 18.80 -6.43
N VAL A 26 -38.92 18.57 -6.38
CA VAL A 26 -38.12 18.10 -7.55
C VAL A 26 -37.84 16.60 -7.53
N TYR A 27 -38.07 15.90 -6.43
CA TYR A 27 -37.68 14.51 -6.23
C TYR A 27 -38.85 13.57 -5.87
N LYS A 28 -39.96 13.75 -6.52
CA LYS A 28 -41.10 12.85 -6.36
C LYS A 28 -40.67 11.40 -6.68
N ASN A 29 -40.89 10.47 -5.74
CA ASN A 29 -40.61 9.04 -5.85
C ASN A 29 -39.12 8.63 -5.74
N ARG A 30 -38.31 9.32 -4.92
CA ARG A 30 -36.92 8.94 -4.63
C ARG A 30 -36.62 9.02 -3.14
N THR A 31 -35.91 8.01 -2.64
CA THR A 31 -35.40 7.94 -1.27
C THR A 31 -33.92 8.30 -1.26
N PHE A 32 -33.52 9.07 -0.25
CA PHE A 32 -32.18 9.59 -0.05
C PHE A 32 -31.65 9.16 1.30
N PHE A 33 -30.40 8.74 1.34
CA PHE A 33 -29.70 8.41 2.56
C PHE A 33 -28.44 9.27 2.66
N HIS A 34 -28.37 10.10 3.69
CA HIS A 34 -27.19 10.85 4.06
C HIS A 34 -26.43 10.06 5.11
N LEU A 35 -25.20 9.69 4.81
CA LEU A 35 -24.38 8.85 5.70
C LEU A 35 -23.36 9.66 6.51
N GLU A 36 -23.19 10.95 6.20
CA GLU A 36 -22.30 11.87 6.96
C GLU A 36 -22.56 11.88 8.49
N PRO A 37 -23.81 11.85 9.01
CA PRO A 37 -24.04 11.78 10.44
C PRO A 37 -23.54 10.48 11.10
N TYR A 38 -23.26 9.48 10.30
CA TYR A 38 -22.78 8.17 10.72
C TYR A 38 -21.28 7.97 10.48
N TRP A 39 -20.57 9.02 10.06
CA TRP A 39 -19.11 9.00 9.99
C TRP A 39 -18.51 8.74 11.37
N ASP A 40 -17.53 7.82 11.44
CA ASP A 40 -16.77 7.51 12.64
C ASP A 40 -15.27 7.63 12.33
N SER A 41 -14.71 8.80 12.62
CA SER A 41 -13.29 9.08 12.42
C SER A 41 -12.38 8.34 13.42
N ALA A 42 -12.93 7.86 14.53
CA ALA A 42 -12.18 7.12 15.54
C ALA A 42 -12.07 5.62 15.22
N LYS A 43 -12.94 5.12 14.33
CA LYS A 43 -12.91 3.71 13.91
C LYS A 43 -11.65 3.45 13.11
N VAL A 44 -10.78 2.58 13.61
CA VAL A 44 -9.63 2.09 12.85
C VAL A 44 -10.10 1.03 11.84
N CYS A 45 -9.89 1.32 10.56
CA CYS A 45 -10.23 0.43 9.46
C CYS A 45 -8.97 -0.34 9.04
N SER A 46 -8.74 -1.51 9.63
CA SER A 46 -7.61 -2.39 9.27
C SER A 46 -7.89 -3.08 7.93
N ASN A 47 -7.78 -2.32 6.85
CA ASN A 47 -8.09 -2.78 5.50
C ASN A 47 -6.86 -3.40 4.80
N PRO A 48 -7.04 -4.38 3.88
CA PRO A 48 -5.94 -5.02 3.17
C PRO A 48 -5.21 -4.06 2.22
N HIS A 49 -3.98 -4.43 1.83
CA HIS A 49 -3.16 -3.74 0.83
C HIS A 49 -2.88 -2.27 1.15
N LYS A 50 -2.69 -1.95 2.43
CA LYS A 50 -2.36 -0.62 2.95
C LYS A 50 -1.94 -0.70 4.42
N GLY A 51 -1.47 0.39 4.97
CA GLY A 51 -1.23 0.51 6.41
C GLY A 51 0.17 0.12 6.81
N TRP A 52 0.30 -0.42 8.02
CA TRP A 52 1.60 -0.70 8.59
C TRP A 52 2.23 -1.97 8.05
N PHE A 53 3.54 -1.88 7.85
CA PHE A 53 4.44 -3.02 7.82
C PHE A 53 5.44 -2.93 8.97
N ILE A 54 5.99 -4.07 9.37
CA ILE A 54 7.10 -4.16 10.33
C ILE A 54 8.30 -4.82 9.67
N HIS A 55 9.50 -4.34 9.98
CA HIS A 55 10.72 -5.05 9.66
C HIS A 55 10.80 -6.30 10.54
N TYR A 56 10.75 -7.48 9.92
CA TYR A 56 10.98 -8.73 10.64
C TYR A 56 12.46 -9.02 10.77
N TYR A 57 13.18 -8.96 9.65
CA TYR A 57 14.63 -8.89 9.58
C TYR A 57 15.05 -7.51 9.10
N ASP A 58 16.18 -7.00 9.65
CA ASP A 58 16.73 -5.71 9.28
C ASP A 58 18.22 -5.66 9.59
N ASN A 59 19.07 -5.52 8.58
CA ASN A 59 20.54 -5.62 8.63
C ASN A 59 21.09 -6.96 9.18
N SER A 60 20.25 -7.77 9.80
CA SER A 60 20.60 -8.99 10.51
C SER A 60 19.40 -9.92 10.58
N ILE A 61 19.67 -11.20 10.79
CA ILE A 61 18.63 -12.22 11.04
C ILE A 61 18.18 -12.25 12.51
N SER A 62 18.62 -11.34 13.35
CA SER A 62 18.31 -11.26 14.77
C SER A 62 17.92 -9.84 15.22
N ASN A 63 17.18 -9.10 14.39
CA ASN A 63 16.77 -7.74 14.67
C ASN A 63 15.26 -7.52 14.49
N TYR A 64 14.68 -6.64 15.30
CA TYR A 64 13.28 -6.20 15.31
C TYR A 64 12.25 -7.34 15.45
N GLY A 65 11.52 -7.70 14.38
CA GLY A 65 10.43 -8.67 14.45
C GLY A 65 10.86 -10.09 14.80
N ASP A 66 12.10 -10.45 14.57
CA ASP A 66 12.68 -11.73 14.98
C ASP A 66 12.62 -11.94 16.51
N ARG A 67 12.67 -10.85 17.29
CA ARG A 67 12.60 -10.91 18.76
C ARG A 67 11.20 -11.04 19.33
N LEU A 68 10.18 -11.01 18.49
CA LEU A 68 8.82 -11.28 18.93
C LEU A 68 8.67 -12.74 19.40
N ALA A 69 7.88 -12.96 20.42
CA ALA A 69 7.55 -14.31 20.85
C ALA A 69 6.92 -15.12 19.69
N ALA A 70 7.21 -16.40 19.63
CA ALA A 70 6.81 -17.25 18.50
C ALA A 70 5.30 -17.28 18.22
N ASN A 71 4.48 -17.00 19.23
CA ASN A 71 3.01 -16.92 19.14
C ASN A 71 2.47 -15.49 19.09
N ASP A 72 3.32 -14.48 19.03
CA ASP A 72 2.91 -13.08 18.99
C ASP A 72 2.67 -12.62 17.55
N SER A 73 1.41 -12.56 17.16
CA SER A 73 0.97 -12.08 15.86
C SER A 73 0.68 -10.57 15.83
N LEU A 74 1.00 -9.84 16.90
CA LEU A 74 0.65 -8.42 17.07
C LEU A 74 -0.85 -8.12 16.85
N PRO A 75 -1.78 -8.87 17.43
CA PRO A 75 -3.20 -8.77 17.13
C PRO A 75 -3.81 -7.43 17.54
N ASP A 76 -3.13 -6.71 18.41
CA ASP A 76 -3.51 -5.39 18.91
C ASP A 76 -2.81 -4.23 18.19
N PHE A 77 -2.02 -4.51 17.14
CA PHE A 77 -1.37 -3.47 16.33
C PHE A 77 -2.35 -2.97 15.26
N PRO A 78 -2.88 -1.73 15.38
CA PRO A 78 -3.93 -1.24 14.50
C PRO A 78 -3.42 -1.09 13.06
N GLY A 79 -4.03 -1.81 12.12
CA GLY A 79 -3.72 -1.69 10.69
C GLY A 79 -2.39 -2.29 10.26
N LEU A 80 -1.82 -3.20 11.06
CA LEU A 80 -0.70 -4.03 10.60
C LEU A 80 -1.19 -5.00 9.53
N ASN A 81 -0.56 -4.96 8.37
CA ASN A 81 -0.92 -5.81 7.24
C ASN A 81 0.25 -6.59 6.67
N ASP A 82 1.45 -6.03 6.69
CA ASP A 82 2.57 -6.56 5.95
C ASP A 82 3.80 -6.79 6.83
N ILE A 83 4.57 -7.81 6.49
CA ILE A 83 5.82 -8.18 7.16
C ILE A 83 6.95 -8.01 6.14
N TYR A 84 7.88 -7.14 6.45
CA TYR A 84 8.97 -6.80 5.57
C TYR A 84 10.23 -7.61 5.91
N LEU A 85 10.69 -8.40 4.95
CA LEU A 85 11.87 -9.24 5.05
C LEU A 85 13.02 -8.59 4.27
N ARG A 86 13.87 -7.81 4.98
CA ARG A 86 15.10 -7.27 4.44
C ARG A 86 16.27 -8.17 4.84
N LEU A 87 16.89 -8.82 3.88
CA LEU A 87 17.97 -9.77 4.09
C LEU A 87 19.10 -9.57 3.11
N ALA A 88 20.32 -9.74 3.58
CA ALA A 88 21.49 -9.86 2.71
C ALA A 88 21.44 -11.17 1.91
N TRP A 89 21.84 -11.12 0.65
CA TRP A 89 21.85 -12.27 -0.27
C TRP A 89 22.63 -13.46 0.31
N CYS A 90 23.75 -13.23 0.99
CA CYS A 90 24.60 -14.29 1.57
C CYS A 90 23.85 -15.22 2.55
N TYR A 91 22.80 -14.75 3.20
CA TYR A 91 21.99 -15.61 4.09
C TYR A 91 21.13 -16.61 3.33
N LEU A 92 20.77 -16.26 2.09
CA LEU A 92 19.83 -17.03 1.27
C LEU A 92 20.51 -17.96 0.29
N GLU A 93 21.75 -17.66 -0.13
CA GLU A 93 22.54 -18.48 -1.03
C GLU A 93 23.99 -18.54 -0.55
N PRO A 94 24.27 -19.30 0.53
CA PRO A 94 25.61 -19.41 1.12
C PRO A 94 26.64 -20.02 0.17
N GLU A 95 26.23 -20.89 -0.73
CA GLU A 95 27.02 -21.49 -1.82
C GLU A 95 26.25 -21.36 -3.12
N GLU A 96 26.95 -21.30 -4.27
CA GLU A 96 26.30 -21.12 -5.57
C GLU A 96 25.26 -22.22 -5.85
N GLY A 97 24.01 -21.81 -6.06
CA GLY A 97 22.89 -22.70 -6.31
C GLY A 97 22.37 -23.47 -5.08
N VAL A 98 22.93 -23.23 -3.90
CA VAL A 98 22.46 -23.83 -2.64
C VAL A 98 21.68 -22.79 -1.85
N TYR A 99 20.37 -22.96 -1.77
CA TYR A 99 19.46 -21.95 -1.21
C TYR A 99 18.96 -22.32 0.18
N ASN A 100 19.10 -21.40 1.11
CA ASN A 100 18.56 -21.51 2.47
C ASN A 100 17.15 -20.87 2.55
N TRP A 101 16.18 -21.44 1.84
CA TRP A 101 14.80 -20.93 1.84
C TRP A 101 14.10 -21.05 3.18
N GLU A 102 14.49 -22.03 4.01
CA GLU A 102 13.87 -22.26 5.31
C GLU A 102 13.94 -21.01 6.22
N LEU A 103 15.01 -20.23 6.11
CA LEU A 103 15.14 -18.96 6.83
C LEU A 103 13.97 -18.01 6.59
N MET A 104 13.45 -17.98 5.37
CA MET A 104 12.29 -17.14 5.04
C MET A 104 10.97 -17.91 5.14
N ASP A 105 10.91 -19.13 4.67
CA ASP A 105 9.68 -19.92 4.61
C ASP A 105 9.05 -20.13 5.99
N SER A 106 9.84 -20.31 7.03
CA SER A 106 9.37 -20.44 8.40
C SER A 106 8.64 -19.16 8.86
N VAL A 107 9.20 -17.99 8.55
CA VAL A 107 8.57 -16.70 8.85
C VAL A 107 7.35 -16.48 7.98
N ILE A 108 7.47 -16.71 6.67
CA ILE A 108 6.37 -16.56 5.70
C ILE A 108 5.18 -17.42 6.12
N ASN A 109 5.37 -18.70 6.38
CA ASN A 109 4.30 -19.62 6.75
C ASN A 109 3.60 -19.20 8.05
N ARG A 110 4.36 -18.73 9.04
CA ARG A 110 3.82 -18.26 10.31
C ARG A 110 2.95 -17.01 10.10
N TRP A 111 3.47 -15.99 9.47
CA TRP A 111 2.79 -14.70 9.33
C TRP A 111 1.63 -14.74 8.33
N THR A 112 1.79 -15.47 7.22
CA THR A 112 0.67 -15.70 6.29
C THR A 112 -0.42 -16.55 6.90
N GLY A 113 -0.08 -17.49 7.78
CA GLY A 113 -1.04 -18.25 8.58
C GLY A 113 -1.88 -17.37 9.51
N TRP A 114 -1.38 -16.22 9.91
CA TRP A 114 -2.11 -15.20 10.67
C TRP A 114 -2.80 -14.14 9.79
N GLY A 115 -2.66 -14.23 8.47
CA GLY A 115 -3.34 -13.37 7.51
C GLY A 115 -2.55 -12.12 7.14
N HIS A 116 -1.25 -12.06 7.41
CA HIS A 116 -0.38 -10.96 6.94
C HIS A 116 0.20 -11.27 5.57
N THR A 117 0.46 -10.21 4.78
CA THR A 117 1.24 -10.28 3.55
C THR A 117 2.73 -10.15 3.84
N ILE A 118 3.55 -10.41 2.84
CA ILE A 118 5.01 -10.37 2.94
C ILE A 118 5.57 -9.51 1.81
N SER A 119 6.51 -8.65 2.15
CA SER A 119 7.32 -7.90 1.19
C SER A 119 8.80 -8.20 1.38
N PHE A 120 9.57 -8.03 0.30
CA PHE A 120 10.97 -8.46 0.29
C PHE A 120 11.91 -7.36 -0.20
N ARG A 121 13.08 -7.25 0.46
CA ARG A 121 14.26 -6.56 -0.06
C ARG A 121 15.49 -7.43 0.16
N ILE A 122 16.13 -7.83 -0.93
CA ILE A 122 17.39 -8.57 -0.86
C ILE A 122 18.52 -7.62 -1.19
N THR A 123 19.46 -7.51 -0.25
CA THR A 123 20.55 -6.54 -0.32
C THR A 123 21.87 -7.18 -0.72
N CYS A 124 22.70 -6.44 -1.46
CA CYS A 124 24.03 -6.86 -1.89
C CYS A 124 25.16 -6.17 -1.12
N LYS A 125 24.85 -5.13 -0.35
CA LYS A 125 25.78 -4.39 0.49
C LYS A 125 25.08 -3.95 1.77
N GLU A 126 25.70 -4.21 2.89
CA GLU A 126 25.26 -3.81 4.23
C GLU A 126 26.41 -3.13 4.98
N THR A 127 26.17 -1.95 5.54
CA THR A 127 27.21 -1.23 6.28
C THR A 127 27.39 -1.77 7.70
N ASN A 128 26.29 -2.14 8.35
CA ASN A 128 26.27 -2.67 9.72
C ASN A 128 25.80 -4.15 9.76
N GLY A 129 25.98 -4.86 8.65
CA GLY A 129 25.57 -6.24 8.49
C GLY A 129 26.76 -7.20 8.28
N PRO A 130 26.57 -8.30 7.56
CA PRO A 130 27.63 -9.25 7.27
C PRO A 130 28.71 -8.60 6.39
N PRO A 131 30.02 -8.94 6.60
CA PRO A 131 31.10 -8.41 5.77
C PRO A 131 30.93 -8.69 4.26
N TYR A 132 30.25 -9.75 3.94
CA TYR A 132 29.86 -10.12 2.57
C TYR A 132 28.34 -10.26 2.50
N ALA A 133 27.63 -9.15 2.27
CA ALA A 133 26.19 -9.19 2.00
C ALA A 133 25.91 -9.85 0.65
N THR A 134 26.69 -9.54 -0.38
CA THR A 134 26.86 -10.41 -1.55
C THR A 134 27.69 -11.63 -1.12
N PRO A 135 27.26 -12.87 -1.42
CA PRO A 135 28.01 -14.05 -0.98
C PRO A 135 29.47 -14.04 -1.45
N ALA A 136 30.39 -14.41 -0.57
CA ALA A 136 31.85 -14.41 -0.86
C ALA A 136 32.23 -15.31 -2.03
N TRP A 137 31.42 -16.31 -2.37
CA TRP A 137 31.65 -17.16 -3.54
C TRP A 137 31.48 -16.38 -4.87
N VAL A 138 30.72 -15.28 -4.88
CA VAL A 138 30.56 -14.42 -6.07
C VAL A 138 31.87 -13.72 -6.42
N GLU A 139 32.60 -13.19 -5.44
CA GLU A 139 33.95 -12.68 -5.63
C GLU A 139 34.90 -13.77 -6.12
N LYS A 140 34.87 -14.95 -5.49
CA LYS A 140 35.68 -16.12 -5.90
C LYS A 140 35.36 -16.60 -7.33
N ALA A 141 34.14 -16.39 -7.80
CA ALA A 141 33.74 -16.67 -9.19
C ALA A 141 34.28 -15.64 -10.19
N GLY A 142 34.96 -14.58 -9.72
CA GLY A 142 35.62 -13.55 -10.54
C GLY A 142 34.89 -12.23 -10.64
N ALA A 143 33.82 -12.01 -9.87
CA ALA A 143 33.17 -10.71 -9.80
C ALA A 143 34.09 -9.66 -9.21
N LYS A 144 34.15 -8.49 -9.85
CA LYS A 144 34.89 -7.33 -9.35
C LYS A 144 34.18 -6.68 -8.18
N GLY A 145 34.94 -6.14 -7.26
CA GLY A 145 34.46 -5.43 -6.08
C GLY A 145 35.63 -4.96 -5.24
N LYS A 146 35.35 -4.32 -4.13
CA LYS A 146 36.40 -3.90 -3.18
C LYS A 146 35.88 -3.95 -1.73
N MET A 147 36.83 -4.18 -0.80
CA MET A 147 36.54 -4.00 0.62
C MET A 147 36.48 -2.52 0.94
N MET A 148 35.44 -2.14 1.65
CA MET A 148 35.11 -0.78 2.03
C MET A 148 35.23 -0.61 3.54
N GLN A 149 35.24 0.64 4.04
CA GLN A 149 35.17 0.95 5.46
C GLN A 149 36.19 0.18 6.29
N ASP A 150 37.47 0.39 6.03
CA ASP A 150 38.57 -0.25 6.74
C ASP A 150 38.56 -1.79 6.67
N GLY A 151 38.08 -2.32 5.57
CA GLY A 151 38.05 -3.77 5.36
C GLY A 151 36.86 -4.50 5.99
N LYS A 152 35.81 -3.78 6.42
CA LYS A 152 34.67 -4.39 7.12
C LYS A 152 33.56 -4.89 6.23
N ALA A 153 33.44 -4.38 4.99
CA ALA A 153 32.35 -4.78 4.10
C ALA A 153 32.82 -4.80 2.65
N TRP A 154 32.54 -5.90 1.95
CA TRP A 154 32.78 -6.01 0.52
C TRP A 154 31.61 -5.43 -0.27
N ALA A 155 31.92 -4.53 -1.23
CA ALA A 155 30.97 -3.96 -2.14
C ALA A 155 31.28 -4.41 -3.57
N PRO A 156 30.30 -5.00 -4.30
CA PRO A 156 30.50 -5.37 -5.70
C PRO A 156 30.63 -4.13 -6.59
N ASP A 157 31.34 -4.25 -7.70
CA ASP A 157 31.12 -3.38 -8.84
C ASP A 157 29.74 -3.75 -9.43
N TYR A 158 28.76 -2.89 -9.20
CA TYR A 158 27.36 -3.16 -9.61
C TYR A 158 27.19 -3.32 -11.12
N GLY A 159 28.15 -2.87 -11.93
CA GLY A 159 28.18 -3.04 -13.37
C GLY A 159 28.91 -4.30 -13.84
N ASP A 160 29.60 -5.00 -12.94
CA ASP A 160 30.40 -6.17 -13.31
C ASP A 160 29.54 -7.29 -13.92
N PRO A 161 29.92 -7.85 -15.08
CA PRO A 161 29.11 -8.87 -15.75
C PRO A 161 28.98 -10.18 -14.97
N VAL A 162 30.01 -10.60 -14.22
CA VAL A 162 29.95 -11.80 -13.41
C VAL A 162 29.00 -11.62 -12.23
N PHE A 163 29.12 -10.47 -11.54
CA PHE A 163 28.19 -10.12 -10.47
C PHE A 163 26.73 -10.14 -10.96
N LEU A 164 26.45 -9.47 -12.08
CA LEU A 164 25.09 -9.37 -12.65
C LEU A 164 24.55 -10.74 -13.08
N GLU A 165 25.40 -11.61 -13.64
CA GLU A 165 24.99 -12.98 -14.01
C GLU A 165 24.58 -13.80 -12.79
N LYS A 166 25.42 -13.79 -11.73
CA LYS A 166 25.14 -14.54 -10.49
C LYS A 166 23.90 -13.98 -9.79
N LEU A 167 23.77 -12.66 -9.71
CA LEU A 167 22.61 -11.99 -9.14
C LEU A 167 21.31 -12.31 -9.91
N GLU A 168 21.36 -12.31 -11.25
CA GLU A 168 20.19 -12.69 -12.06
C GLU A 168 19.80 -14.15 -11.83
N ASN A 169 20.76 -15.06 -11.69
CA ASN A 169 20.50 -16.48 -11.41
C ASN A 169 19.82 -16.65 -10.03
N PHE A 170 20.30 -15.95 -9.02
CA PHE A 170 19.64 -15.90 -7.72
C PHE A 170 18.20 -15.39 -7.83
N HIS A 171 17.98 -14.24 -8.48
CA HIS A 171 16.64 -13.67 -8.62
C HIS A 171 15.70 -14.53 -9.47
N LYS A 172 16.20 -15.30 -10.43
CA LYS A 172 15.40 -16.31 -11.15
C LYS A 172 14.91 -17.43 -10.21
N ALA A 173 15.79 -17.93 -9.33
CA ALA A 173 15.42 -18.94 -8.35
C ALA A 173 14.44 -18.38 -7.32
N PHE A 174 14.68 -17.16 -6.82
CA PHE A 174 13.79 -16.45 -5.91
C PHE A 174 12.40 -16.23 -6.52
N ALA A 175 12.36 -15.73 -7.76
CA ALA A 175 11.10 -15.48 -8.47
C ALA A 175 10.34 -16.78 -8.76
N ALA A 176 11.03 -17.86 -9.15
CA ALA A 176 10.40 -19.17 -9.35
C ALA A 176 9.66 -19.67 -8.08
N ARG A 177 10.13 -19.25 -6.89
CA ARG A 177 9.52 -19.63 -5.61
C ARG A 177 8.41 -18.66 -5.19
N TYR A 178 8.59 -17.36 -5.34
CA TYR A 178 7.76 -16.35 -4.68
C TYR A 178 6.96 -15.44 -5.62
N ASP A 179 7.37 -15.22 -6.88
CA ASP A 179 6.69 -14.28 -7.78
C ASP A 179 5.23 -14.64 -8.02
N GLY A 180 4.35 -13.69 -7.75
CA GLY A 180 2.91 -13.82 -7.95
C GLY A 180 2.21 -14.73 -6.94
N LYS A 181 2.85 -15.07 -5.82
CA LYS A 181 2.13 -15.62 -4.68
C LYS A 181 1.17 -14.56 -4.16
N ARG A 182 -0.05 -14.93 -3.81
CA ARG A 182 -1.11 -13.98 -3.42
C ARG A 182 -0.82 -13.23 -2.12
N TRP A 183 0.11 -13.73 -1.33
CA TRP A 183 0.59 -13.10 -0.10
C TRP A 183 1.84 -12.24 -0.30
N VAL A 184 2.43 -12.17 -1.50
CA VAL A 184 3.51 -11.21 -1.80
C VAL A 184 2.88 -9.87 -2.13
N GLU A 185 3.20 -8.86 -1.31
CA GLU A 185 2.69 -7.51 -1.51
C GLU A 185 3.53 -6.73 -2.53
N TYR A 186 4.84 -6.66 -2.29
CA TYR A 186 5.79 -6.07 -3.23
C TYR A 186 7.19 -6.64 -3.06
N ILE A 187 8.04 -6.39 -4.06
CA ILE A 187 9.47 -6.69 -4.03
C ILE A 187 10.23 -5.39 -4.28
N ASP A 188 11.09 -5.04 -3.35
CA ASP A 188 11.93 -3.87 -3.41
C ASP A 188 13.25 -4.21 -4.12
N ILE A 189 13.67 -3.37 -5.08
CA ILE A 189 14.92 -3.50 -5.81
C ILE A 189 16.06 -3.05 -4.89
N GLY A 190 16.64 -4.00 -4.18
CA GLY A 190 17.63 -3.77 -3.13
C GLY A 190 19.08 -4.14 -3.53
N SER A 191 19.37 -4.31 -4.81
CA SER A 191 20.66 -4.85 -5.27
C SER A 191 21.77 -3.83 -5.47
N ILE A 192 21.51 -2.54 -5.24
CA ILE A 192 22.49 -1.46 -5.42
C ILE A 192 22.55 -0.60 -4.15
N GLY A 193 23.76 -0.22 -3.78
CA GLY A 193 24.03 0.76 -2.74
C GLY A 193 23.96 0.20 -1.32
N GLU A 194 24.13 1.10 -0.36
CA GLU A 194 24.01 0.79 1.06
C GLU A 194 22.59 0.30 1.35
N TRP A 195 22.46 -0.80 2.05
CA TRP A 195 21.16 -1.38 2.44
C TRP A 195 20.19 -1.60 1.29
N GLY A 196 20.66 -1.52 0.04
CA GLY A 196 19.82 -1.58 -1.15
C GLY A 196 19.05 -0.30 -1.43
N GLU A 197 19.54 0.85 -0.97
CA GLU A 197 18.89 2.16 -1.09
C GLU A 197 19.39 3.00 -2.26
N GLY A 198 20.35 2.47 -3.02
CA GLY A 198 20.84 3.13 -4.24
C GLY A 198 21.97 4.10 -4.02
N HIS A 199 22.12 4.65 -2.83
CA HIS A 199 23.22 5.55 -2.51
C HIS A 199 24.50 4.79 -2.12
N THR A 200 25.64 5.46 -2.24
CA THR A 200 26.99 4.93 -1.92
C THR A 200 27.71 5.76 -0.85
N ALA A 201 26.94 6.51 -0.06
CA ALA A 201 27.46 7.54 0.85
C ALA A 201 28.48 7.02 1.88
N PHE A 202 28.37 5.77 2.33
CA PHE A 202 29.25 5.18 3.34
C PHE A 202 30.30 4.24 2.75
N SER A 203 30.21 3.89 1.48
CA SER A 203 31.12 2.92 0.85
C SER A 203 32.32 3.55 0.16
N GLY A 204 32.30 4.88 -0.07
CA GLY A 204 33.36 5.58 -0.81
C GLY A 204 33.46 5.14 -2.28
N TRP A 205 32.43 4.50 -2.82
CA TRP A 205 32.27 4.31 -4.26
C TRP A 205 31.78 5.62 -4.90
N GLU A 206 32.14 5.79 -6.16
CA GLU A 206 31.46 6.77 -7.00
C GLU A 206 30.00 6.36 -7.20
N ASP A 207 29.14 7.30 -7.54
CA ASP A 207 27.75 7.01 -7.85
C ASP A 207 27.65 6.00 -8.98
N VAL A 208 26.70 5.08 -8.84
CA VAL A 208 26.49 4.01 -9.84
C VAL A 208 25.88 4.65 -11.10
N PRO A 209 26.48 4.46 -12.30
CA PRO A 209 25.98 5.07 -13.51
C PRO A 209 24.51 4.71 -13.80
N VAL A 210 23.74 5.66 -14.31
CA VAL A 210 22.31 5.47 -14.69
C VAL A 210 22.10 4.23 -15.56
N ALA A 211 23.00 3.98 -16.52
CA ALA A 211 22.94 2.80 -17.38
C ALA A 211 23.04 1.49 -16.58
N VAL A 212 23.82 1.46 -15.51
CA VAL A 212 23.94 0.28 -14.62
C VAL A 212 22.66 0.11 -13.82
N VAL A 213 22.13 1.18 -13.24
CA VAL A 213 20.84 1.14 -12.51
C VAL A 213 19.72 0.58 -13.40
N LYS A 214 19.63 1.04 -14.64
CA LYS A 214 18.65 0.52 -15.63
C LYS A 214 18.84 -0.96 -15.92
N ARG A 215 20.09 -1.47 -15.96
CA ARG A 215 20.35 -2.91 -16.13
C ARG A 215 19.79 -3.73 -14.95
N HIS A 216 19.92 -3.25 -13.71
CA HIS A 216 19.32 -3.89 -12.54
C HIS A 216 17.79 -3.85 -12.62
N ILE A 217 17.20 -2.71 -12.89
CA ILE A 217 15.76 -2.57 -13.09
C ILE A 217 15.24 -3.57 -14.14
N ASP A 218 15.91 -3.66 -15.30
CA ASP A 218 15.51 -4.59 -16.34
C ASP A 218 15.68 -6.06 -15.94
N MET A 219 16.71 -6.38 -15.17
CA MET A 219 16.90 -7.71 -14.60
C MET A 219 15.73 -8.10 -13.68
N TYR A 220 15.35 -7.24 -12.72
CA TYR A 220 14.19 -7.50 -11.88
C TYR A 220 12.91 -7.65 -12.71
N LYS A 221 12.68 -6.79 -13.70
CA LYS A 221 11.52 -6.91 -14.63
C LYS A 221 11.54 -8.19 -15.46
N ARG A 222 12.74 -8.76 -15.75
CA ARG A 222 12.84 -10.07 -16.39
C ARG A 222 12.51 -11.21 -15.44
N CYS A 223 12.90 -11.12 -14.18
CA CYS A 223 12.67 -12.17 -13.18
C CYS A 223 11.23 -12.13 -12.63
N TYR A 224 10.74 -10.96 -12.26
CA TYR A 224 9.43 -10.80 -11.60
C TYR A 224 8.38 -10.31 -12.58
N LYS A 225 7.39 -11.14 -12.88
CA LYS A 225 6.35 -10.88 -13.89
C LYS A 225 5.01 -10.48 -13.29
N ARG A 226 4.78 -10.81 -12.02
CA ARG A 226 3.48 -10.69 -11.36
C ARG A 226 3.52 -9.77 -10.15
N SER A 227 4.60 -9.78 -9.40
CA SER A 227 4.75 -8.96 -8.20
C SER A 227 4.96 -7.48 -8.55
N VAL A 228 4.46 -6.60 -7.69
CA VAL A 228 4.75 -5.16 -7.75
C VAL A 228 6.23 -4.96 -7.41
N LEU A 229 6.92 -4.14 -8.19
CA LEU A 229 8.31 -3.76 -7.93
C LEU A 229 8.37 -2.33 -7.41
N LEU A 230 9.20 -2.12 -6.41
CA LEU A 230 9.55 -0.80 -5.87
C LEU A 230 11.05 -0.58 -5.95
N ILE A 231 11.46 0.68 -5.85
CA ILE A 231 12.87 1.09 -5.75
C ILE A 231 12.97 2.26 -4.78
N SER A 232 14.10 2.44 -4.11
CA SER A 232 14.34 3.61 -3.26
C SER A 232 14.30 4.90 -4.08
N ASP A 233 13.75 5.96 -3.52
CA ASP A 233 13.76 7.30 -4.12
C ASP A 233 15.14 7.96 -4.10
N ASP A 234 16.07 7.46 -3.29
CA ASP A 234 17.48 7.88 -3.32
C ASP A 234 18.15 7.69 -4.69
N PHE A 235 17.66 6.75 -5.49
CA PHE A 235 18.10 6.62 -6.87
C PHE A 235 17.76 7.85 -7.72
N ILE A 236 16.71 8.58 -7.36
CA ILE A 236 16.29 9.78 -8.06
C ILE A 236 17.10 10.99 -7.57
N GLY A 237 17.13 11.14 -6.23
CA GLY A 237 17.66 12.33 -5.58
C GLY A 237 19.14 12.60 -5.82
N GLN A 238 19.97 11.57 -5.82
CA GLN A 238 21.43 11.73 -5.86
C GLN A 238 21.99 11.95 -7.28
N ARG A 239 21.23 11.67 -8.33
CA ARG A 239 21.77 11.61 -9.69
C ARG A 239 21.09 12.51 -10.69
N ASP A 240 19.82 12.77 -10.47
CA ASP A 240 19.01 13.52 -11.44
C ASP A 240 18.95 15.02 -11.08
N ALA A 241 19.36 15.42 -9.86
CA ALA A 241 19.25 16.81 -9.42
C ALA A 241 20.50 17.65 -9.70
N ASP A 242 21.68 17.02 -9.79
CA ASP A 242 22.96 17.76 -9.86
C ASP A 242 23.35 18.23 -11.27
N ASP A 243 22.84 17.61 -12.32
CA ASP A 243 23.20 17.94 -13.70
C ASP A 243 22.06 18.51 -14.53
N GLY A 244 20.93 18.85 -13.89
CA GLY A 244 19.75 19.35 -14.59
C GLY A 244 19.09 18.31 -15.49
N ALA A 245 19.41 17.04 -15.26
CA ALA A 245 18.85 15.94 -16.01
C ALA A 245 17.34 15.78 -15.71
N ASP A 246 16.64 15.25 -16.68
CA ASP A 246 15.17 15.07 -16.70
C ASP A 246 14.69 13.93 -15.78
N TYR A 247 15.28 13.71 -14.61
CA TYR A 247 14.90 12.60 -13.72
C TYR A 247 14.85 11.27 -14.48
N GLU A 248 15.94 10.91 -15.13
CA GLU A 248 15.99 9.80 -16.10
C GLU A 248 15.58 8.46 -15.48
N ILE A 249 16.05 8.16 -14.26
CA ILE A 249 15.69 6.93 -13.53
C ILE A 249 14.22 6.97 -13.14
N TYR A 250 13.71 8.11 -12.67
CA TYR A 250 12.31 8.30 -12.32
C TYR A 250 11.38 8.00 -13.51
N HIS A 251 11.64 8.62 -14.65
CA HIS A 251 10.85 8.40 -15.87
C HIS A 251 10.95 6.94 -16.35
N TYR A 252 12.13 6.35 -16.24
CA TYR A 252 12.33 4.94 -16.58
C TYR A 252 11.50 4.02 -15.69
N CYS A 253 11.50 4.25 -14.38
CA CYS A 253 10.67 3.50 -13.42
C CYS A 253 9.18 3.63 -13.73
N LEU A 254 8.68 4.84 -13.97
CA LEU A 254 7.28 5.06 -14.34
C LEU A 254 6.89 4.30 -15.62
N GLN A 255 7.77 4.32 -16.64
CA GLN A 255 7.56 3.59 -17.89
C GLN A 255 7.50 2.07 -17.67
N LYS A 256 8.30 1.55 -16.73
CA LYS A 256 8.34 0.13 -16.38
C LYS A 256 7.26 -0.28 -15.37
N GLY A 257 6.49 0.65 -14.83
CA GLY A 257 5.50 0.39 -13.79
C GLY A 257 6.14 0.00 -12.46
N ILE A 258 7.20 0.71 -12.05
CA ILE A 258 7.90 0.54 -10.77
C ILE A 258 7.54 1.71 -9.88
N GLY A 259 7.15 1.41 -8.63
CA GLY A 259 6.86 2.39 -7.58
C GLY A 259 8.09 2.79 -6.79
N PHE A 260 7.90 3.64 -5.78
CA PHE A 260 9.00 4.16 -4.98
C PHE A 260 8.81 3.87 -3.50
N ARG A 261 9.94 3.68 -2.82
CA ARG A 261 10.06 3.67 -1.37
C ARG A 261 10.86 4.91 -0.95
N ASP A 262 10.26 5.71 -0.09
CA ASP A 262 10.89 6.83 0.61
C ASP A 262 11.26 6.36 2.02
N ASP A 263 12.50 6.48 2.42
CA ASP A 263 13.01 6.11 3.76
C ASP A 263 13.34 7.33 4.63
N SER A 264 12.91 8.51 4.19
CA SER A 264 13.24 9.78 4.81
C SER A 264 12.18 10.32 5.78
N GLY A 265 11.26 9.48 6.22
CA GLY A 265 10.29 9.85 7.25
C GLY A 265 10.95 10.18 8.58
N ASN A 266 10.84 11.45 9.05
CA ASN A 266 11.45 11.95 10.29
C ASN A 266 12.98 12.00 10.31
N VAL A 267 13.66 11.90 9.19
CA VAL A 267 15.13 12.00 9.12
C VAL A 267 15.56 13.45 9.29
N LYS A 268 16.45 13.70 10.28
CA LYS A 268 16.91 15.05 10.62
C LYS A 268 17.76 15.68 9.50
N TRP A 269 18.67 14.91 8.95
CA TRP A 269 19.65 15.38 7.96
C TRP A 269 19.02 15.85 6.65
N TYR A 270 17.89 15.34 6.27
CA TYR A 270 17.18 15.78 5.05
C TYR A 270 16.71 17.23 5.11
N ARG A 271 16.54 17.79 6.31
CA ARG A 271 16.04 19.16 6.49
C ARG A 271 17.05 20.15 7.04
N GLU A 272 17.97 19.70 7.89
CA GLU A 272 18.81 20.61 8.67
C GLU A 272 20.29 20.60 8.25
N LEU A 273 20.80 19.51 7.70
CA LEU A 273 22.23 19.35 7.42
C LEU A 273 22.60 19.49 5.94
N GLY A 274 21.62 19.71 5.05
CA GLY A 274 21.87 20.12 3.68
C GLY A 274 22.77 19.16 2.89
N PHE A 275 22.41 17.88 2.82
CA PHE A 275 23.05 16.94 1.90
C PHE A 275 22.82 17.29 0.42
N GLY A 276 22.39 18.53 0.15
CA GLY A 276 22.10 19.05 -1.16
C GLY A 276 20.63 18.90 -1.57
N PRO A 277 20.24 19.49 -2.69
CA PRO A 277 18.86 19.44 -3.20
C PRO A 277 18.40 18.00 -3.50
N SER A 278 19.31 17.09 -3.72
CA SER A 278 19.05 15.67 -4.01
C SER A 278 18.45 14.88 -2.84
N CYS A 279 18.55 15.38 -1.62
CA CYS A 279 18.01 14.74 -0.42
C CYS A 279 16.66 15.33 0.02
N ILE A 280 16.03 16.15 -0.80
CA ILE A 280 14.75 16.76 -0.50
C ILE A 280 13.65 15.93 -1.17
N ARG A 281 12.73 15.40 -0.32
CA ARG A 281 11.51 14.77 -0.86
C ARG A 281 10.79 15.71 -1.80
N SER A 282 10.49 15.23 -3.01
CA SER A 282 9.73 15.97 -4.01
C SER A 282 8.27 15.50 -4.08
N PRO A 283 7.33 16.21 -3.42
CA PRO A 283 5.90 15.84 -3.46
C PRO A 283 5.33 15.81 -4.88
N GLU A 284 5.90 16.60 -5.79
CA GLU A 284 5.48 16.64 -7.19
C GLU A 284 5.70 15.31 -7.94
N LEU A 285 6.82 14.65 -7.68
CA LEU A 285 7.12 13.34 -8.24
C LEU A 285 6.14 12.29 -7.71
N TYR A 286 5.92 12.25 -6.40
CA TYR A 286 4.99 11.32 -5.78
C TYR A 286 3.54 11.54 -6.25
N SER A 287 3.14 12.79 -6.50
CA SER A 287 1.80 13.13 -7.00
C SER A 287 1.42 12.45 -8.33
N LYS A 288 2.42 12.03 -9.11
CA LYS A 288 2.22 11.29 -10.36
C LYS A 288 2.23 9.78 -10.15
N VAL A 289 3.04 9.30 -9.20
CA VAL A 289 3.25 7.87 -8.91
C VAL A 289 2.01 7.25 -8.28
N TYR A 290 1.53 7.81 -7.16
CA TYR A 290 0.49 7.22 -6.31
C TYR A 290 -0.84 6.95 -7.04
N ARG A 291 -1.08 7.58 -8.17
CA ARG A 291 -2.30 7.35 -8.95
C ARG A 291 -2.35 5.97 -9.62
N LYS A 292 -1.22 5.27 -9.71
CA LYS A 292 -1.09 4.00 -10.46
C LYS A 292 -0.37 2.90 -9.71
N ILE A 293 0.54 3.27 -8.80
CA ILE A 293 1.48 2.35 -8.17
C ILE A 293 1.56 2.74 -6.68
N PRO A 294 1.60 1.77 -5.75
CA PRO A 294 1.76 2.06 -4.33
C PRO A 294 3.10 2.74 -4.04
N VAL A 295 3.11 3.59 -3.03
CA VAL A 295 4.30 4.20 -2.44
C VAL A 295 4.48 3.64 -1.04
N VAL A 296 5.72 3.30 -0.70
CA VAL A 296 6.12 2.87 0.64
C VAL A 296 6.87 4.01 1.32
N LEU A 297 6.62 4.23 2.59
CA LEU A 297 7.31 5.21 3.43
C LEU A 297 7.88 4.54 4.67
N GLU A 298 9.19 4.61 4.84
CA GLU A 298 9.89 4.21 6.05
C GLU A 298 10.20 5.45 6.91
N SER A 299 10.02 5.33 8.22
CA SER A 299 10.54 6.33 9.17
C SER A 299 11.99 6.01 9.49
N ASP A 300 12.77 7.01 9.85
CA ASP A 300 14.06 6.84 10.54
C ASP A 300 13.92 5.94 11.78
N HIS A 301 15.05 5.44 12.28
CA HIS A 301 15.08 4.71 13.54
C HIS A 301 14.36 5.51 14.63
N TYR A 302 13.33 4.90 15.23
CA TYR A 302 12.48 5.60 16.20
C TYR A 302 13.25 6.23 17.34
N SER A 303 14.25 5.52 17.88
CA SER A 303 15.12 6.01 18.93
C SER A 303 15.87 7.30 18.52
N ASP A 304 16.33 7.39 17.28
CA ASP A 304 17.05 8.55 16.78
C ASP A 304 16.08 9.70 16.47
N ALA A 305 14.92 9.39 15.88
CA ALA A 305 13.87 10.38 15.65
C ALA A 305 13.40 11.04 16.96
N VAL A 306 13.25 10.27 18.04
CA VAL A 306 12.93 10.79 19.39
C VAL A 306 14.09 11.59 19.96
N LYS A 307 15.30 11.04 19.95
CA LYS A 307 16.53 11.68 20.49
C LYS A 307 16.79 13.05 19.86
N TYR A 308 16.57 13.18 18.56
CA TYR A 308 16.79 14.44 17.84
C TYR A 308 15.54 15.35 17.79
N GLY A 309 14.46 14.98 18.48
CA GLY A 309 13.22 15.77 18.52
C GLY A 309 12.46 15.84 17.19
N MET A 310 12.73 14.90 16.28
CA MET A 310 12.07 14.83 14.95
C MET A 310 10.74 14.11 15.01
N TRP A 311 10.54 13.23 16.00
CA TRP A 311 9.30 12.45 16.11
C TRP A 311 8.05 13.31 16.35
N LYS A 312 8.09 14.22 17.33
CA LYS A 312 7.02 15.21 17.62
C LYS A 312 5.62 14.59 17.60
N ASP A 313 5.42 13.53 18.36
CA ASP A 313 4.15 12.76 18.38
C ASP A 313 3.69 12.26 17.00
N GLY A 314 4.63 12.00 16.10
CA GLY A 314 4.38 11.51 14.76
C GLY A 314 4.00 12.58 13.71
N ALA A 315 4.00 13.87 14.08
CA ALA A 315 3.57 14.95 13.17
C ALA A 315 4.43 15.04 11.90
N GLY A 316 5.74 14.81 12.02
CA GLY A 316 6.64 14.79 10.87
C GLY A 316 6.35 13.61 9.93
N PHE A 317 6.04 12.46 10.51
CA PHE A 317 5.70 11.27 9.75
C PHE A 317 4.33 11.38 9.07
N GLU A 318 3.34 11.92 9.77
CA GLU A 318 2.03 12.24 9.18
C GLU A 318 2.16 13.18 7.97
N LYS A 319 2.99 14.22 8.10
CA LYS A 319 3.29 15.13 6.98
C LYS A 319 3.93 14.38 5.80
N ALA A 320 4.89 13.50 6.06
CA ALA A 320 5.54 12.68 5.05
C ALA A 320 4.53 11.76 4.32
N ILE A 321 3.59 11.14 5.06
CA ILE A 321 2.52 10.33 4.48
C ILE A 321 1.69 11.14 3.48
N HIS A 322 1.37 12.40 3.78
CA HIS A 322 0.66 13.28 2.86
C HIS A 322 1.49 13.68 1.63
N GLU A 323 2.76 13.97 1.81
CA GLU A 323 3.66 14.41 0.74
C GLU A 323 3.97 13.28 -0.26
N THR A 324 4.12 12.04 0.25
CA THR A 324 4.43 10.87 -0.57
C THR A 324 3.19 10.13 -1.08
N HIS A 325 2.00 10.44 -0.56
CA HIS A 325 0.81 9.63 -0.76
C HIS A 325 1.01 8.15 -0.38
N ALA A 326 1.70 7.92 0.74
CA ALA A 326 2.12 6.57 1.15
C ALA A 326 0.94 5.61 1.31
N THR A 327 1.07 4.44 0.70
CA THR A 327 0.14 3.32 0.84
C THR A 327 0.54 2.43 2.00
N TYR A 328 1.83 2.12 2.10
CA TYR A 328 2.42 1.35 3.19
C TYR A 328 3.35 2.25 3.97
N ILE A 329 3.33 2.09 5.29
CA ILE A 329 4.12 2.86 6.22
C ILE A 329 4.82 1.93 7.20
N GLY A 330 6.07 2.23 7.52
CA GLY A 330 6.89 1.42 8.42
C GLY A 330 7.83 2.24 9.27
N PHE A 331 8.44 1.59 10.23
CA PHE A 331 9.40 2.18 11.15
C PHE A 331 10.48 1.17 11.52
N HIS A 332 11.67 1.68 11.86
CA HIS A 332 12.79 0.88 12.37
C HIS A 332 12.77 0.91 13.89
N HIS A 333 12.19 -0.10 14.52
CA HIS A 333 12.19 -0.33 15.97
C HIS A 333 11.58 -1.70 16.31
N TYR A 334 11.71 -2.10 17.59
CA TYR A 334 11.03 -3.28 18.13
C TYR A 334 9.51 -3.04 18.18
N PRO A 335 8.68 -3.84 17.49
CA PRO A 335 7.27 -3.51 17.30
C PRO A 335 6.47 -3.37 18.59
N ARG A 336 6.75 -4.19 19.60
CA ARG A 336 6.03 -4.12 20.88
C ARG A 336 6.35 -2.86 21.66
N GLU A 337 7.63 -2.47 21.70
CA GLU A 337 8.07 -1.26 22.37
C GLU A 337 7.47 -0.02 21.70
N TRP A 338 7.57 0.04 20.38
CA TRP A 338 7.00 1.15 19.62
C TRP A 338 5.48 1.27 19.83
N LEU A 339 4.76 0.16 19.82
CA LEU A 339 3.31 0.13 19.98
C LEU A 339 2.85 0.60 21.37
N LEU A 340 3.60 0.31 22.42
CA LEU A 340 3.29 0.76 23.77
C LEU A 340 3.19 2.29 23.85
N GLU A 341 4.06 3.00 23.16
CA GLU A 341 4.11 4.47 23.15
C GLU A 341 3.18 5.09 22.10
N ASN A 342 2.87 4.39 21.00
CA ASN A 342 2.28 4.98 19.81
C ASN A 342 0.94 4.35 19.37
N LYS A 343 0.25 3.58 20.23
CA LYS A 343 -0.94 2.81 19.81
C LYS A 343 -2.05 3.66 19.18
N VAL A 344 -2.34 4.82 19.76
CA VAL A 344 -3.38 5.73 19.22
C VAL A 344 -2.95 6.30 17.88
N LEU A 345 -1.69 6.73 17.79
CA LEU A 345 -1.08 7.23 16.56
C LEU A 345 -1.08 6.14 15.48
N ALA A 346 -0.76 4.90 15.84
CA ALA A 346 -0.78 3.77 14.90
C ALA A 346 -2.14 3.63 14.21
N GLY A 347 -3.25 3.72 14.96
CA GLY A 347 -4.59 3.67 14.39
C GLY A 347 -4.91 4.85 13.48
N LYS A 348 -4.52 6.06 13.88
CA LYS A 348 -4.71 7.27 13.07
C LYS A 348 -3.97 7.17 11.74
N LEU A 349 -2.69 6.81 11.77
CA LEU A 349 -1.87 6.73 10.58
C LEU A 349 -2.23 5.54 9.69
N ALA A 350 -2.70 4.43 10.26
CA ALA A 350 -3.26 3.31 9.51
C ALA A 350 -4.50 3.71 8.69
N ASN A 351 -5.36 4.57 9.23
CA ASN A 351 -6.49 5.10 8.46
C ASN A 351 -6.03 6.02 7.33
N LEU A 352 -5.07 6.91 7.62
CA LEU A 352 -4.57 7.92 6.70
C LEU A 352 -3.82 7.33 5.50
N SER A 353 -2.91 6.36 5.75
CA SER A 353 -2.11 5.73 4.70
C SER A 353 -2.99 4.95 3.72
N GLY A 354 -2.67 4.98 2.42
CA GLY A 354 -3.46 4.32 1.39
C GLY A 354 -4.87 4.88 1.25
N TYR A 355 -5.84 4.01 1.12
CA TYR A 355 -7.25 4.38 0.95
C TYR A 355 -8.05 4.32 2.26
N TRP A 356 -9.08 5.18 2.36
CA TRP A 356 -10.05 5.20 3.46
C TRP A 356 -11.40 5.62 2.92
N TYR A 357 -12.17 4.65 2.40
CA TYR A 357 -13.40 4.89 1.64
C TYR A 357 -14.60 5.14 2.54
N PHE A 358 -15.35 6.17 2.21
CA PHE A 358 -16.59 6.54 2.89
C PHE A 358 -17.74 6.69 1.90
N PRO A 359 -18.87 5.95 2.09
CA PRO A 359 -20.08 6.14 1.31
C PRO A 359 -20.85 7.35 1.85
N LYS A 360 -20.67 8.52 1.20
CA LYS A 360 -21.22 9.76 1.70
C LYS A 360 -22.74 9.86 1.56
N PHE A 361 -23.23 9.37 0.41
CA PHE A 361 -24.63 9.57 0.02
C PHE A 361 -25.10 8.41 -0.85
N ALA A 362 -26.38 8.04 -0.68
CA ALA A 362 -27.06 7.09 -1.54
C ALA A 362 -28.44 7.61 -1.95
N MET A 363 -28.86 7.35 -3.19
CA MET A 363 -30.14 7.70 -3.74
C MET A 363 -30.70 6.54 -4.58
N MET A 364 -31.99 6.25 -4.43
CA MET A 364 -32.68 5.22 -5.21
C MET A 364 -34.16 5.59 -5.40
N PRO A 365 -34.93 4.90 -6.29
CA PRO A 365 -36.39 5.00 -6.32
C PRO A 365 -37.00 4.57 -4.98
N ASP A 366 -38.08 5.22 -4.52
CA ASP A 366 -38.82 4.80 -3.32
C ASP A 366 -39.31 3.34 -3.41
N THR A 367 -39.52 2.86 -4.65
CA THR A 367 -40.00 1.52 -4.93
C THR A 367 -39.19 0.90 -6.05
N PHE A 368 -38.58 -0.23 -5.78
CA PHE A 368 -38.07 -1.12 -6.81
C PHE A 368 -39.20 -1.99 -7.39
N ARG A 369 -39.16 -2.21 -8.68
CA ARG A 369 -40.16 -2.98 -9.41
C ARG A 369 -39.53 -4.11 -10.20
N VAL A 370 -40.16 -5.24 -10.25
CA VAL A 370 -39.72 -6.41 -11.04
C VAL A 370 -39.43 -5.98 -12.48
N HIS A 371 -38.27 -6.36 -13.00
CA HIS A 371 -37.80 -6.08 -14.37
C HIS A 371 -37.77 -4.59 -14.78
N SER A 372 -37.86 -3.66 -13.86
CA SER A 372 -37.80 -2.23 -14.19
C SER A 372 -36.41 -1.78 -14.55
N ARG A 373 -36.27 -1.09 -15.68
CA ARG A 373 -35.02 -0.40 -16.06
C ARG A 373 -34.73 0.84 -15.20
N ARG A 374 -35.61 1.22 -14.27
CA ARG A 374 -35.47 2.37 -13.38
C ARG A 374 -34.95 2.01 -11.99
N ASN A 375 -34.67 0.74 -11.74
CA ASN A 375 -34.09 0.30 -10.47
C ASN A 375 -32.60 0.60 -10.44
N TYR A 376 -32.22 1.77 -9.94
CA TYR A 376 -30.83 2.19 -9.77
C TYR A 376 -30.56 2.60 -8.34
N LEU A 377 -29.43 2.15 -7.83
CA LEU A 377 -28.77 2.72 -6.66
C LEU A 377 -27.66 3.67 -7.15
N ARG A 378 -27.74 4.94 -6.80
CA ARG A 378 -26.66 5.92 -7.02
C ARG A 378 -25.98 6.19 -5.72
N MET A 379 -24.66 6.17 -5.70
CA MET A 379 -23.87 6.45 -4.50
C MET A 379 -22.79 7.47 -4.81
N THR A 380 -22.46 8.27 -3.81
CA THR A 380 -21.23 9.06 -3.81
C THR A 380 -20.27 8.51 -2.79
N TRP A 381 -19.02 8.42 -3.20
CA TRP A 381 -17.91 7.93 -2.41
C TRP A 381 -16.87 9.02 -2.22
N GLU A 382 -16.26 9.04 -1.05
CA GLU A 382 -15.09 9.84 -0.73
C GLU A 382 -13.95 8.91 -0.32
N ASN A 383 -12.72 9.31 -0.65
CA ASN A 383 -11.52 8.67 -0.14
C ASN A 383 -10.80 9.66 0.78
N HIS A 384 -10.86 9.39 2.08
CA HIS A 384 -10.23 10.20 3.13
C HIS A 384 -8.77 9.81 3.41
N GLY A 385 -8.27 8.74 2.77
CA GLY A 385 -6.85 8.38 2.77
C GLY A 385 -6.03 9.24 1.82
N VAL A 386 -4.76 8.90 1.64
CA VAL A 386 -3.84 9.67 0.78
C VAL A 386 -3.60 9.04 -0.59
N ALA A 387 -4.03 7.80 -0.83
CA ALA A 387 -3.89 7.08 -2.09
C ALA A 387 -5.16 6.27 -2.43
N PRO A 388 -5.38 5.86 -3.69
CA PRO A 388 -6.42 4.88 -4.01
C PRO A 388 -6.00 3.46 -3.57
N ALA A 389 -6.91 2.51 -3.60
CA ALA A 389 -6.53 1.10 -3.64
C ALA A 389 -6.08 0.73 -5.05
N TYR A 390 -5.10 -0.18 -5.14
CA TYR A 390 -4.60 -0.68 -6.44
C TYR A 390 -5.25 -2.02 -6.81
N HIS A 391 -5.99 -2.59 -5.88
CA HIS A 391 -6.79 -3.80 -6.06
C HIS A 391 -8.26 -3.44 -6.25
N ARG A 392 -8.92 -4.13 -7.16
CA ARG A 392 -10.35 -3.97 -7.35
C ARG A 392 -11.10 -4.78 -6.31
N TYR A 393 -11.90 -4.11 -5.50
CA TYR A 393 -12.77 -4.74 -4.52
C TYR A 393 -14.16 -4.96 -5.10
N LYS A 394 -14.77 -6.06 -4.71
CA LYS A 394 -16.11 -6.42 -5.12
C LYS A 394 -17.10 -5.68 -4.23
N LEU A 395 -17.87 -4.76 -4.82
CA LEU A 395 -19.01 -4.13 -4.18
C LEU A 395 -20.25 -4.98 -4.41
N SER A 396 -21.05 -5.20 -3.36
CA SER A 396 -22.29 -5.97 -3.43
C SER A 396 -23.39 -5.26 -2.65
N VAL A 397 -24.65 -5.50 -3.06
CA VAL A 397 -25.84 -5.11 -2.31
C VAL A 397 -26.55 -6.33 -1.76
N GLN A 398 -27.24 -6.15 -0.64
CA GLN A 398 -28.17 -7.12 -0.10
C GLN A 398 -29.49 -6.44 0.24
N LEU A 399 -30.58 -7.07 -0.14
CA LEU A 399 -31.95 -6.70 0.20
C LEU A 399 -32.51 -7.76 1.15
N ILE A 400 -32.89 -7.36 2.36
CA ILE A 400 -33.48 -8.28 3.36
C ILE A 400 -34.93 -7.88 3.60
N ASN A 401 -35.86 -8.78 3.28
CA ASN A 401 -37.29 -8.56 3.53
C ASN A 401 -37.55 -8.49 5.04
N LYS A 402 -38.14 -7.38 5.50
CA LYS A 402 -38.37 -7.14 6.93
C LYS A 402 -39.42 -8.03 7.57
N GLN A 403 -40.31 -8.65 6.78
CA GLN A 403 -41.38 -9.52 7.26
C GLN A 403 -40.95 -11.00 7.25
N THR A 404 -40.30 -11.42 6.14
CA THR A 404 -39.99 -12.86 5.93
C THR A 404 -38.51 -13.19 6.29
N GLY A 405 -37.64 -12.21 6.41
CA GLY A 405 -36.20 -12.41 6.60
C GLY A 405 -35.47 -12.93 5.36
N ARG A 406 -36.18 -13.19 4.24
CA ARG A 406 -35.51 -13.64 3.00
C ARG A 406 -34.59 -12.55 2.48
N SER A 407 -33.40 -12.96 2.02
CA SER A 407 -32.40 -12.05 1.51
C SER A 407 -32.04 -12.34 0.06
N PHE A 408 -31.75 -11.27 -0.69
CA PHE A 408 -31.26 -11.30 -2.06
C PHE A 408 -29.97 -10.53 -2.13
N ARG A 409 -28.97 -11.10 -2.79
CA ARG A 409 -27.65 -10.47 -2.97
C ARG A 409 -27.37 -10.29 -4.45
N GLN A 410 -26.70 -9.17 -4.76
CA GLN A 410 -26.27 -8.87 -6.10
C GLN A 410 -24.89 -8.18 -6.03
N ASP A 411 -23.97 -8.63 -6.90
CA ASP A 411 -22.70 -7.94 -7.12
C ASP A 411 -22.90 -6.75 -8.05
N LEU A 412 -22.14 -5.68 -7.85
CA LEU A 412 -22.19 -4.44 -8.60
C LEU A 412 -20.90 -4.29 -9.43
N PRO A 413 -20.84 -4.96 -10.59
CA PRO A 413 -19.61 -5.02 -11.40
C PRO A 413 -19.22 -3.67 -12.03
N GLU A 414 -20.12 -2.67 -12.00
CA GLU A 414 -19.83 -1.33 -12.49
C GLU A 414 -18.88 -0.57 -11.56
N SER A 415 -18.78 -0.96 -10.29
CA SER A 415 -17.92 -0.30 -9.32
C SER A 415 -16.44 -0.57 -9.59
N ASP A 416 -15.63 0.50 -9.57
CA ASP A 416 -14.17 0.39 -9.65
C ASP A 416 -13.48 1.36 -8.67
N ASN A 417 -13.28 0.89 -7.46
CA ASN A 417 -12.67 1.63 -6.37
C ASN A 417 -11.23 2.10 -6.65
N ARG A 418 -10.55 1.54 -7.66
CA ARG A 418 -9.18 1.97 -8.05
C ARG A 418 -9.15 3.39 -8.64
N THR A 419 -10.31 3.91 -9.04
CA THR A 419 -10.46 5.27 -9.56
C THR A 419 -10.89 6.28 -8.51
N TRP A 420 -11.11 5.85 -7.26
CA TRP A 420 -11.57 6.74 -6.18
C TRP A 420 -10.36 7.43 -5.53
N LEU A 421 -9.97 8.54 -6.15
CA LEU A 421 -8.79 9.30 -5.71
C LEU A 421 -9.07 10.11 -4.43
N PRO A 422 -8.02 10.36 -3.62
CA PRO A 422 -8.13 11.23 -2.45
C PRO A 422 -8.68 12.61 -2.80
N ARG A 423 -9.52 13.16 -1.91
CA ARG A 423 -10.13 14.50 -2.04
C ARG A 423 -11.07 14.66 -3.24
N GLU A 424 -11.41 13.59 -3.92
CA GLU A 424 -12.40 13.60 -5.00
C GLU A 424 -13.70 12.96 -4.52
N ILE A 425 -14.83 13.52 -4.96
CA ILE A 425 -16.15 12.89 -4.77
C ILE A 425 -16.45 12.09 -6.03
N VAL A 426 -16.57 10.79 -5.88
CA VAL A 426 -16.88 9.89 -7.00
C VAL A 426 -18.34 9.52 -6.93
N ALA A 427 -19.05 9.72 -8.05
CA ALA A 427 -20.45 9.33 -8.19
C ALA A 427 -20.57 8.11 -9.11
N GLU A 428 -21.14 7.03 -8.59
CA GLU A 428 -21.37 5.80 -9.34
C GLU A 428 -22.88 5.45 -9.34
N GLN A 429 -23.31 4.75 -10.38
CA GLN A 429 -24.68 4.29 -10.52
C GLN A 429 -24.69 2.80 -10.81
N TYR A 430 -25.45 2.06 -10.01
CA TYR A 430 -25.54 0.62 -10.09
C TYR A 430 -26.95 0.18 -10.43
N LYS A 431 -27.09 -0.76 -11.36
CA LYS A 431 -28.38 -1.37 -11.69
C LYS A 431 -28.72 -2.41 -10.63
N ILE A 432 -29.96 -2.32 -10.09
CA ILE A 432 -30.48 -3.30 -9.13
C ILE A 432 -31.51 -4.17 -9.84
N ASP A 433 -31.24 -5.46 -9.94
CA ASP A 433 -32.13 -6.44 -10.56
C ASP A 433 -33.08 -7.00 -9.50
N ILE A 434 -34.36 -6.82 -9.73
CA ILE A 434 -35.42 -7.34 -8.88
C ILE A 434 -36.08 -8.55 -9.59
N SER A 435 -35.86 -9.72 -8.97
CA SER A 435 -36.43 -10.99 -9.48
C SER A 435 -37.92 -11.11 -9.17
N LYS A 436 -38.63 -11.87 -10.00
CA LYS A 436 -40.04 -12.26 -9.76
C LYS A 436 -40.23 -13.05 -8.47
N ASP A 437 -39.16 -13.72 -8.00
CA ASP A 437 -39.21 -14.57 -6.81
C ASP A 437 -39.04 -13.75 -5.51
N MET A 438 -38.89 -12.44 -5.64
CA MET A 438 -38.84 -11.56 -4.48
C MET A 438 -40.22 -11.23 -3.98
N ASP A 439 -40.46 -11.41 -2.69
CA ASP A 439 -41.69 -11.05 -2.03
C ASP A 439 -41.92 -9.54 -2.12
N LYS A 440 -43.16 -9.09 -2.33
CA LYS A 440 -43.49 -7.67 -2.20
C LYS A 440 -43.36 -7.23 -0.73
N GLY A 441 -42.96 -5.98 -0.49
CA GLY A 441 -42.89 -5.46 0.86
C GLY A 441 -41.72 -4.52 1.10
N LYS A 442 -41.46 -4.25 2.38
CA LYS A 442 -40.30 -3.42 2.83
C LYS A 442 -39.04 -4.25 3.01
N TYR A 443 -37.97 -3.73 2.50
CA TYR A 443 -36.64 -4.33 2.57
C TYR A 443 -35.66 -3.39 3.24
N GLU A 444 -34.75 -3.94 4.05
CA GLU A 444 -33.53 -3.28 4.46
C GLU A 444 -32.51 -3.41 3.33
N LEU A 445 -31.88 -2.30 2.92
CA LEU A 445 -30.83 -2.27 1.90
C LEU A 445 -29.47 -2.13 2.57
N LEU A 446 -28.58 -3.03 2.24
CA LEU A 446 -27.21 -3.07 2.77
C LEU A 446 -26.20 -3.12 1.62
N ILE A 447 -24.98 -2.66 1.92
CA ILE A 447 -23.81 -2.81 1.05
C ILE A 447 -22.68 -3.54 1.77
N ASN A 448 -21.86 -4.20 0.99
CA ASN A 448 -20.59 -4.78 1.43
C ASN A 448 -19.56 -4.59 0.33
N MET A 449 -18.33 -4.29 0.73
CA MET A 449 -17.18 -4.26 -0.16
C MET A 449 -16.20 -5.33 0.31
N ARG A 450 -15.66 -6.15 -0.61
CA ARG A 450 -14.83 -7.29 -0.27
C ARG A 450 -13.62 -7.43 -1.18
N ASP A 451 -12.47 -7.74 -0.60
CA ASP A 451 -11.28 -8.20 -1.32
C ASP A 451 -11.45 -9.67 -1.73
N ALA A 452 -12.26 -9.91 -2.77
CA ALA A 452 -12.63 -11.26 -3.19
C ALA A 452 -11.48 -12.01 -3.90
N CYS A 453 -10.54 -11.29 -4.48
CA CYS A 453 -9.42 -11.84 -5.27
C CYS A 453 -8.08 -11.77 -4.56
N GLY A 454 -7.96 -10.99 -3.49
CA GLY A 454 -6.75 -10.83 -2.70
C GLY A 454 -6.46 -12.04 -1.81
N PHE A 455 -5.26 -12.05 -1.24
CA PHE A 455 -4.84 -13.06 -0.27
C PHE A 455 -5.77 -13.08 0.95
N HIS A 456 -6.15 -11.91 1.43
CA HIS A 456 -6.95 -11.74 2.63
C HIS A 456 -8.39 -12.26 2.49
N ASN A 457 -8.99 -12.17 1.29
CA ASN A 457 -10.39 -12.55 1.04
C ASN A 457 -11.35 -12.07 2.15
N ARG A 458 -11.17 -10.82 2.62
CA ARG A 458 -11.90 -10.21 3.73
C ARG A 458 -12.71 -8.99 3.31
N ASP A 459 -13.66 -8.61 4.14
CA ASP A 459 -14.48 -7.42 3.92
C ASP A 459 -13.66 -6.15 4.17
N ILE A 460 -13.94 -5.13 3.33
CA ILE A 460 -13.38 -3.79 3.49
C ILE A 460 -14.21 -3.06 4.53
N GLN A 461 -13.55 -2.63 5.59
CA GLN A 461 -14.15 -1.86 6.65
C GLN A 461 -14.37 -0.42 6.19
N LEU A 462 -15.58 0.08 6.43
CA LEU A 462 -15.95 1.47 6.19
C LEU A 462 -16.04 2.21 7.53
N PRO A 463 -15.66 3.49 7.58
CA PRO A 463 -15.69 4.31 8.80
C PRO A 463 -17.11 4.76 9.15
N LEU A 464 -18.01 3.81 9.31
CA LEU A 464 -19.38 4.02 9.71
C LEU A 464 -19.57 3.58 11.16
N LYS A 465 -20.40 4.32 11.92
CA LYS A 465 -20.77 3.99 13.27
C LYS A 465 -21.36 2.59 13.38
N LYS A 466 -21.14 1.94 14.52
CA LYS A 466 -21.52 0.54 14.77
C LYS A 466 -23.01 0.24 14.49
N GLU A 467 -23.90 1.20 14.70
CA GLU A 467 -25.34 1.07 14.41
C GLU A 467 -25.67 0.83 12.94
N ARG A 468 -24.74 1.19 12.03
CA ARG A 468 -24.83 0.92 10.58
C ARG A 468 -24.20 -0.38 10.15
N GLU A 469 -23.40 -1.01 11.00
CA GLU A 469 -22.68 -2.24 10.71
C GLU A 469 -23.44 -3.47 11.22
N THR A 470 -23.52 -4.52 10.41
CA THR A 470 -24.03 -5.82 10.82
C THR A 470 -22.89 -6.72 11.31
N VAL A 471 -23.22 -7.77 12.04
CA VAL A 471 -22.23 -8.77 12.49
C VAL A 471 -21.50 -9.44 11.33
N SER A 472 -22.08 -9.47 10.13
CA SER A 472 -21.50 -10.10 8.92
C SER A 472 -20.74 -9.13 8.03
N GLY A 473 -20.36 -7.93 8.51
CA GLY A 473 -19.56 -6.95 7.73
C GLY A 473 -20.34 -6.21 6.65
N TRP A 474 -21.68 -6.22 6.69
CA TRP A 474 -22.55 -5.44 5.83
C TRP A 474 -22.93 -4.11 6.48
N TYR A 475 -23.09 -3.08 5.68
CA TYR A 475 -23.46 -1.74 6.14
C TYR A 475 -24.85 -1.34 5.67
N LYS A 476 -25.69 -0.93 6.62
CA LYS A 476 -27.07 -0.51 6.35
C LYS A 476 -27.09 0.86 5.68
N LEU A 477 -27.71 0.95 4.50
CA LEU A 477 -27.99 2.22 3.84
C LEU A 477 -29.34 2.78 4.31
N GLY A 478 -30.39 1.95 4.30
CA GLY A 478 -31.74 2.34 4.68
C GLY A 478 -32.81 1.35 4.23
N GLU A 479 -34.04 1.83 4.07
CA GLU A 479 -35.18 0.98 3.66
C GLU A 479 -35.69 1.34 2.26
N VAL A 480 -36.16 0.33 1.54
CA VAL A 480 -36.77 0.46 0.23
C VAL A 480 -37.99 -0.46 0.13
N THR A 481 -38.94 -0.12 -0.72
CA THR A 481 -40.10 -0.97 -1.02
C THR A 481 -39.86 -1.76 -2.32
N VAL A 482 -40.26 -3.03 -2.37
CA VAL A 482 -40.29 -3.88 -3.59
C VAL A 482 -41.76 -4.20 -3.94
N ASN A 483 -42.14 -3.94 -5.19
CA ASN A 483 -43.48 -4.19 -5.73
C ASN A 483 -43.45 -4.99 -7.04
#